data_d8b49e8f99916e754170a52114f668f2
#
_entry.id   d8b49e8f99916e754170a52114f668f2
#
_cell.length_a   1.000
_cell.length_b   1.000
_cell.length_c   1.000
_cell.angle_alpha   90.00
_cell.angle_beta   90.00
_cell.angle_gamma   90.00
#
_symmetry.space_group_name_H-M   'P 1'
#
loop_
_entity.id
_entity.type
_entity.pdbx_description
1 polymer ?
#
loop_
_entity_poly.entity_id
_entity_poly.type
_entity_poly.pdbx_seq_one_letter_code
_entity_poly.pdbx_strand_id
1 'polypeptide(L)'
;DDVVVSKECGTCHMAFQPQMLPERSWEEIMLRLSDHFGEDASLDSVTANRIKLYLTSNAADSSWWGGKFMRGLKDHMSPLRITETPHWIREHNEEVPSWAWNDPSVKSKASCIACHPRANRGDYDDD
;
A
#
# COMPACT_ATOMS: atom_id res chain seq x y z
N ASP A 1 7.77 -12.36 2.37
CA ASP A 1 6.53 -12.07 3.08
C ASP A 1 6.71 -12.20 4.58
N ASP A 2 6.39 -11.15 5.31
CA ASP A 2 6.39 -11.21 6.76
C ASP A 2 5.00 -11.64 7.24
N VAL A 3 4.94 -12.78 7.94
CA VAL A 3 3.67 -13.35 8.44
C VAL A 3 3.00 -12.39 9.42
N VAL A 4 3.78 -11.68 10.25
CA VAL A 4 3.24 -10.72 11.21
C VAL A 4 2.55 -9.57 10.47
N VAL A 5 3.18 -9.04 9.41
CA VAL A 5 2.60 -7.97 8.60
C VAL A 5 1.32 -8.45 7.91
N SER A 6 1.33 -9.63 7.33
CA SER A 6 0.15 -10.19 6.67
C SER A 6 -1.01 -10.38 7.65
N LYS A 7 -0.72 -10.82 8.87
CA LYS A 7 -1.73 -11.03 9.90
C LYS A 7 -2.32 -9.70 10.41
N GLU A 8 -1.45 -8.77 10.82
CA GLU A 8 -1.90 -7.54 11.48
C GLU A 8 -2.46 -6.51 10.49
N CYS A 9 -1.80 -6.35 9.33
CA CYS A 9 -2.24 -5.40 8.32
C CYS A 9 -3.30 -5.96 7.38
N GLY A 10 -3.38 -7.28 7.26
CA GLY A 10 -4.31 -7.95 6.36
C GLY A 10 -5.71 -8.17 6.93
N THR A 11 -5.99 -7.75 8.17
CA THR A 11 -7.27 -8.00 8.84
C THR A 11 -8.43 -7.27 8.19
N CYS A 12 -8.23 -6.03 7.75
CA CYS A 12 -9.29 -5.17 7.19
C CYS A 12 -9.26 -5.11 5.66
N HIS A 13 -8.10 -5.26 5.07
CA HIS A 13 -7.88 -5.29 3.63
C HIS A 13 -6.60 -6.07 3.38
N MET A 14 -6.22 -6.28 2.12
CA MET A 14 -4.97 -6.99 1.85
C MET A 14 -3.77 -6.21 2.40
N ALA A 15 -2.77 -6.94 2.89
CA ALA A 15 -1.51 -6.32 3.31
C ALA A 15 -0.75 -5.87 2.06
N PHE A 16 -0.53 -4.56 1.93
CA PHE A 16 0.16 -4.01 0.77
C PHE A 16 1.67 -4.29 0.82
N GLN A 17 2.28 -4.46 -0.35
CA GLN A 17 3.71 -4.71 -0.44
C GLN A 17 4.50 -3.45 -0.04
N PRO A 18 5.60 -3.60 0.72
CA PRO A 18 6.38 -2.44 1.21
C PRO A 18 6.91 -1.54 0.10
N GLN A 19 7.24 -2.08 -1.07
CA GLN A 19 7.80 -1.31 -2.18
C GLN A 19 6.81 -0.36 -2.85
N MET A 20 5.55 -0.38 -2.43
CA MET A 20 4.50 0.50 -2.99
C MET A 20 4.55 1.92 -2.45
N LEU A 21 5.24 2.17 -1.35
CA LEU A 21 5.38 3.49 -0.75
C LEU A 21 6.83 3.74 -0.35
N PRO A 22 7.26 5.02 -0.31
CA PRO A 22 8.59 5.35 0.18
C PRO A 22 8.69 5.18 1.70
N GLU A 23 9.92 5.08 2.20
CA GLU A 23 10.20 4.90 3.62
C GLU A 23 9.49 5.95 4.48
N ARG A 24 9.56 7.23 4.07
CA ARG A 24 8.93 8.32 4.83
C ARG A 24 7.42 8.16 4.98
N SER A 25 6.75 7.59 3.98
CA SER A 25 5.31 7.32 4.04
C SER A 25 5.00 6.21 5.04
N TRP A 26 5.78 5.14 5.04
CA TRP A 26 5.59 4.05 5.99
C TRP A 26 5.85 4.50 7.43
N GLU A 27 6.86 5.35 7.64
CA GLU A 27 7.13 5.91 8.96
C GLU A 27 5.93 6.72 9.48
N GLU A 28 5.33 7.55 8.63
CA GLU A 28 4.18 8.36 9.00
C GLU A 28 2.96 7.48 9.29
N ILE A 29 2.71 6.47 8.48
CA ILE A 29 1.61 5.52 8.70
C ILE A 29 1.76 4.82 10.04
N MET A 30 2.97 4.36 10.36
CA MET A 30 3.22 3.66 11.62
C MET A 30 3.08 4.58 12.84
N LEU A 31 3.34 5.88 12.68
CA LEU A 31 3.10 6.87 13.74
C LEU A 31 1.63 7.14 13.97
N ARG A 32 0.79 6.89 12.99
CA ARG A 32 -0.64 7.21 13.00
C ARG A 32 -1.55 6.00 13.07
N LEU A 33 -1.07 4.86 13.59
CA LEU A 33 -1.89 3.65 13.64
C LEU A 33 -3.14 3.82 14.50
N SER A 34 -3.13 4.68 15.52
CA SER A 34 -4.34 4.94 16.33
C SER A 34 -5.43 5.66 15.55
N ASP A 35 -5.07 6.31 14.44
CA ASP A 35 -6.00 6.96 13.53
C ASP A 35 -5.60 6.61 12.09
N HIS A 36 -5.73 5.33 11.77
CA HIS A 36 -5.40 4.80 10.44
C HIS A 36 -6.62 4.96 9.54
N PHE A 37 -6.69 6.09 8.85
CA PHE A 37 -7.81 6.46 7.98
C PHE A 37 -9.15 6.40 8.70
N GLY A 38 -9.17 6.90 9.95
CA GLY A 38 -10.36 6.92 10.79
C GLY A 38 -10.57 5.69 11.64
N GLU A 39 -9.73 4.67 11.51
CA GLU A 39 -9.82 3.44 12.28
C GLU A 39 -8.62 3.29 13.22
N ASP A 40 -8.85 2.70 14.41
CA ASP A 40 -7.77 2.41 15.34
C ASP A 40 -7.12 1.08 14.95
N ALA A 41 -5.91 1.16 14.39
CA ALA A 41 -5.10 0.00 14.02
C ALA A 41 -3.89 -0.16 14.95
N SER A 42 -3.97 0.37 16.18
CA SER A 42 -2.87 0.36 17.14
C SER A 42 -2.38 -1.06 17.46
N LEU A 43 -1.07 -1.17 17.64
CA LEU A 43 -0.40 -2.42 17.98
C LEU A 43 0.50 -2.19 19.19
N ASP A 44 0.89 -3.27 19.87
CA ASP A 44 1.90 -3.16 20.91
C ASP A 44 3.23 -2.68 20.32
N SER A 45 4.08 -2.06 21.14
CA SER A 45 5.30 -1.41 20.66
C SER A 45 6.29 -2.37 20.00
N VAL A 46 6.39 -3.59 20.49
CA VAL A 46 7.31 -4.59 19.92
C VAL A 46 6.85 -5.00 18.52
N THR A 47 5.58 -5.31 18.37
CA THR A 47 5.00 -5.68 17.07
C THR A 47 5.06 -4.51 16.10
N ALA A 48 4.71 -3.29 16.55
CA ALA A 48 4.75 -2.10 15.72
C ALA A 48 6.16 -1.82 15.20
N ASN A 49 7.19 -1.93 16.07
CA ASN A 49 8.57 -1.71 15.67
C ASN A 49 9.05 -2.76 14.67
N ARG A 50 8.65 -4.01 14.84
CA ARG A 50 8.99 -5.07 13.88
C ARG A 50 8.40 -4.79 12.50
N ILE A 51 7.13 -4.42 12.46
CA ILE A 51 6.44 -4.10 11.21
C ILE A 51 7.07 -2.87 10.56
N LYS A 52 7.32 -1.82 11.33
CA LYS A 52 7.97 -0.61 10.83
C LYS A 52 9.32 -0.92 10.19
N LEU A 53 10.13 -1.73 10.85
CA LEU A 53 11.45 -2.10 10.33
C LEU A 53 11.32 -2.86 9.00
N TYR A 54 10.38 -3.79 8.92
CA TYR A 54 10.13 -4.54 7.69
C TYR A 54 9.70 -3.61 6.55
N LEU A 55 8.74 -2.74 6.80
CA LEU A 55 8.19 -1.83 5.79
C LEU A 55 9.24 -0.83 5.30
N THR A 56 9.98 -0.21 6.22
CA THR A 56 10.97 0.81 5.84
C THR A 56 12.20 0.20 5.19
N SER A 57 12.59 -1.01 5.58
CA SER A 57 13.75 -1.69 4.97
C SER A 57 13.47 -2.17 3.55
N ASN A 58 12.20 -2.36 3.20
CA ASN A 58 11.78 -2.85 1.89
C ASN A 58 10.95 -1.83 1.10
N ALA A 59 10.95 -0.57 1.53
CA ALA A 59 10.19 0.50 0.92
C ALA A 59 10.65 0.80 -0.51
N ALA A 60 9.88 1.61 -1.24
CA ALA A 60 10.14 1.95 -2.63
C ALA A 60 11.53 2.54 -2.85
N ASP A 61 12.01 3.38 -1.92
CA ASP A 61 13.32 4.02 -2.00
C ASP A 61 14.43 3.26 -1.27
N SER A 62 14.06 2.22 -0.51
CA SER A 62 15.03 1.35 0.19
C SER A 62 15.29 0.07 -0.59
N SER A 63 14.35 -0.32 -1.47
CA SER A 63 14.43 -1.53 -2.28
C SER A 63 14.59 -1.15 -3.74
N TRP A 64 15.57 -1.72 -4.40
CA TRP A 64 15.77 -1.44 -5.83
C TRP A 64 14.66 -2.01 -6.72
N TRP A 65 13.80 -2.88 -6.17
CA TRP A 65 12.62 -3.39 -6.88
C TRP A 65 11.49 -2.37 -6.93
N GLY A 66 11.49 -1.40 -6.00
CA GLY A 66 10.38 -0.48 -5.83
C GLY A 66 10.48 0.81 -6.62
N GLY A 67 11.51 0.97 -7.47
CA GLY A 67 11.79 2.25 -8.16
C GLY A 67 10.61 2.80 -8.96
N LYS A 68 9.79 1.94 -9.55
CA LYS A 68 8.64 2.40 -10.34
C LYS A 68 7.62 3.19 -9.51
N PHE A 69 7.49 2.87 -8.22
CA PHE A 69 6.57 3.58 -7.33
C PHE A 69 7.09 4.95 -6.90
N MET A 70 8.38 5.22 -7.16
CA MET A 70 8.96 6.56 -6.92
C MET A 70 8.77 7.49 -8.12
N ARG A 71 8.34 6.99 -9.27
CA ARG A 71 8.17 7.80 -10.49
C ARG A 71 7.13 8.90 -10.29
N GLY A 72 7.54 10.14 -10.52
CA GLY A 72 6.68 11.30 -10.35
C GLY A 72 6.52 11.76 -8.92
N LEU A 73 7.07 11.04 -7.95
CA LEU A 73 6.99 11.39 -6.54
C LEU A 73 8.10 12.37 -6.20
N LYS A 74 7.70 13.58 -5.76
CA LYS A 74 8.65 14.63 -5.40
C LYS A 74 9.14 14.43 -3.97
N ASP A 75 10.30 15.02 -3.63
CA ASP A 75 10.93 14.86 -2.32
C ASP A 75 10.05 15.33 -1.15
N HIS A 76 9.19 16.31 -1.39
CA HIS A 76 8.29 16.84 -0.36
C HIS A 76 6.99 16.04 -0.20
N MET A 77 6.75 15.06 -1.05
CA MET A 77 5.54 14.26 -1.04
C MET A 77 5.72 13.02 -0.18
N SER A 78 4.79 12.81 0.75
CA SER A 78 4.75 11.62 1.61
C SER A 78 3.34 11.04 1.57
N PRO A 79 2.94 10.41 0.47
CA PRO A 79 1.58 9.88 0.35
C PRO A 79 1.33 8.80 1.40
N LEU A 80 0.17 8.87 2.05
CA LEU A 80 -0.27 7.89 3.04
C LEU A 80 -1.13 6.79 2.41
N ARG A 81 -1.62 7.02 1.19
CA ARG A 81 -2.40 6.05 0.43
C ARG A 81 -1.66 5.69 -0.85
N ILE A 82 -1.57 4.39 -1.11
CA ILE A 82 -0.96 3.90 -2.36
C ILE A 82 -1.70 4.47 -3.57
N THR A 83 -3.02 4.61 -3.47
CA THR A 83 -3.88 5.17 -4.52
C THR A 83 -3.66 6.66 -4.78
N GLU A 84 -2.87 7.33 -3.95
CA GLU A 84 -2.47 8.73 -4.13
C GLU A 84 -1.09 8.87 -4.78
N THR A 85 -0.38 7.76 -5.01
CA THR A 85 0.93 7.82 -5.68
C THR A 85 0.76 8.18 -7.16
N PRO A 86 1.66 9.00 -7.73
CA PRO A 86 1.59 9.34 -9.15
C PRO A 86 1.63 8.10 -10.06
N HIS A 87 2.41 7.09 -9.70
CA HIS A 87 2.48 5.84 -10.46
C HIS A 87 1.11 5.14 -10.53
N TRP A 88 0.45 4.96 -9.37
CA TRP A 88 -0.87 4.32 -9.32
C TRP A 88 -1.90 5.10 -10.14
N ILE A 89 -1.93 6.42 -9.95
CA ILE A 89 -2.89 7.30 -10.64
C ILE A 89 -2.72 7.19 -12.15
N ARG A 90 -1.48 7.25 -12.64
CA ARG A 90 -1.21 7.19 -14.08
C ARG A 90 -1.66 5.86 -14.68
N GLU A 91 -1.28 4.74 -14.06
CA GLU A 91 -1.60 3.42 -14.56
C GLU A 91 -3.11 3.18 -14.60
N HIS A 92 -3.82 3.61 -13.57
CA HIS A 92 -5.25 3.33 -13.47
C HIS A 92 -6.11 4.32 -14.26
N ASN A 93 -5.65 5.55 -14.46
CA ASN A 93 -6.38 6.50 -15.30
C ASN A 93 -6.31 6.12 -16.78
N GLU A 94 -5.22 5.53 -17.22
CA GLU A 94 -5.03 5.17 -18.62
C GLU A 94 -5.68 3.85 -18.99
N GLU A 95 -5.69 2.87 -18.07
CA GLU A 95 -6.07 1.49 -18.38
C GLU A 95 -7.40 1.04 -17.79
N VAL A 96 -7.96 1.78 -16.82
CA VAL A 96 -9.20 1.40 -16.16
C VAL A 96 -10.32 2.33 -16.61
N PRO A 97 -11.37 1.80 -17.27
CA PRO A 97 -12.52 2.65 -17.62
C PRO A 97 -13.27 3.08 -16.36
N SER A 98 -13.82 4.29 -16.39
CA SER A 98 -14.46 4.88 -15.21
C SER A 98 -15.62 4.03 -14.66
N TRP A 99 -16.35 3.31 -15.54
CA TRP A 99 -17.47 2.47 -15.10
C TRP A 99 -17.03 1.31 -14.20
N ALA A 100 -15.78 0.87 -14.33
CA ALA A 100 -15.26 -0.25 -13.52
C ALA A 100 -15.25 0.08 -12.04
N TRP A 101 -15.07 1.37 -11.68
CA TRP A 101 -15.07 1.80 -10.28
C TRP A 101 -16.45 1.71 -9.64
N ASN A 102 -17.51 1.63 -10.44
CA ASN A 102 -18.88 1.52 -9.95
C ASN A 102 -19.35 0.07 -9.82
N ASP A 103 -18.50 -0.89 -10.16
CA ASP A 103 -18.83 -2.32 -10.01
C ASP A 103 -18.95 -2.65 -8.51
N PRO A 104 -20.02 -3.35 -8.08
CA PRO A 104 -20.22 -3.69 -6.67
C PRO A 104 -19.09 -4.50 -6.03
N SER A 105 -18.30 -5.24 -6.84
CA SER A 105 -17.15 -5.98 -6.34
C SER A 105 -15.98 -5.07 -5.98
N VAL A 106 -15.98 -3.82 -6.48
CA VAL A 106 -14.94 -2.83 -6.21
C VAL A 106 -15.44 -1.88 -5.14
N LYS A 107 -15.16 -2.18 -3.87
CA LYS A 107 -15.64 -1.40 -2.73
C LYS A 107 -14.91 -0.06 -2.57
N SER A 108 -13.66 0.01 -3.02
CA SER A 108 -12.85 1.21 -3.00
C SER A 108 -11.70 1.07 -3.98
N LYS A 109 -10.97 2.17 -4.21
CA LYS A 109 -9.77 2.14 -5.05
C LYS A 109 -8.67 1.25 -4.48
N ALA A 110 -8.72 0.94 -3.18
CA ALA A 110 -7.78 0.04 -2.51
C ALA A 110 -8.20 -1.44 -2.60
N SER A 111 -9.31 -1.75 -3.28
CA SER A 111 -9.77 -3.12 -3.49
C SER A 111 -9.02 -3.79 -4.64
N CYS A 112 -7.70 -3.92 -4.47
CA CYS A 112 -6.81 -4.42 -5.53
C CYS A 112 -7.19 -5.81 -6.03
N ILE A 113 -7.62 -6.68 -5.11
CA ILE A 113 -7.97 -8.07 -5.44
C ILE A 113 -9.20 -8.16 -6.36
N ALA A 114 -10.06 -7.14 -6.35
CA ALA A 114 -11.24 -7.11 -7.23
C ALA A 114 -10.87 -7.17 -8.72
N CYS A 115 -9.72 -6.57 -9.10
CA CYS A 115 -9.22 -6.58 -10.48
C CYS A 115 -7.93 -7.38 -10.62
N HIS A 116 -7.17 -7.53 -9.54
CA HIS A 116 -5.90 -8.26 -9.52
C HIS A 116 -6.00 -9.41 -8.51
N PRO A 117 -6.51 -10.58 -8.91
CA PRO A 117 -6.79 -11.67 -7.95
C PRO A 117 -5.58 -12.13 -7.12
N ARG A 118 -4.36 -11.94 -7.64
CA ARG A 118 -3.13 -12.34 -6.95
C ARG A 118 -2.36 -11.16 -6.36
N ALA A 119 -3.05 -10.02 -6.15
CA ALA A 119 -2.40 -8.81 -5.62
C ALA A 119 -1.76 -9.05 -4.25
N ASN A 120 -2.36 -9.89 -3.41
CA ASN A 120 -1.80 -10.21 -2.10
C ASN A 120 -0.44 -10.92 -2.17
N ARG A 121 -0.06 -11.42 -3.35
CA ARG A 121 1.25 -12.03 -3.62
C ARG A 121 2.17 -11.08 -4.37
N GLY A 122 1.75 -9.83 -4.59
CA GLY A 122 2.51 -8.87 -5.37
C GLY A 122 2.37 -9.04 -6.88
N ASP A 123 1.42 -9.86 -7.32
CA ASP A 123 1.16 -10.11 -8.74
C ASP A 123 -0.09 -9.33 -9.17
N TYR A 124 0.13 -8.30 -9.98
CA TYR A 124 -0.93 -7.40 -10.45
C TYR A 124 -1.32 -7.63 -11.91
N ASP A 125 -0.97 -8.77 -12.47
CA ASP A 125 -1.43 -9.14 -13.80
C ASP A 125 -2.94 -9.41 -13.78
N ASP A 126 -3.62 -9.06 -14.87
CA ASP A 126 -5.08 -9.19 -14.97
C ASP A 126 -5.54 -10.59 -15.38
N ASP A 127 -4.62 -11.44 -15.79
CA ASP A 127 -4.92 -12.77 -16.35
C ASP A 127 -5.35 -13.79 -15.30
#